data_7a0c9a708717580def3765e44f04dd34
#
_entry.id   7a0c9a708717580def3765e44f04dd34
#
_cell.length_a   1.000
_cell.length_b   1.000
_cell.length_c   1.000
_cell.angle_alpha   90.00
_cell.angle_beta   90.00
_cell.angle_gamma   90.00
#
_symmetry.space_group_name_H-M   'P 1'
#
loop_
_entity.id
_entity.type
_entity.pdbx_description
1 polymer ?
#
loop_
_entity_poly.entity_id
_entity_poly.type
_entity_poly.pdbx_seq_one_letter_code
_entity_poly.pdbx_strand_id
1 'polypeptide(L)'
;MRHLLKWLSISLLLMIAILITFFLTLDIEDYRVQIQNAATKAVGHEVEVRGSISLKPSLVPQIVLKDVNIKNPSWASRLNLAEVGVFELTFDLLSLLGDELVITEVSLDKIDLLIEYSSQGKTNWQKQQQSKNRDKNSLANFSKVSIKNSSIGLITRDR
;
A
#
# COMPACT_ATOMS: atom_id res chain seq x y z
N MET A 1 -7.86 6.36 48.16
CA MET A 1 -7.56 5.36 47.11
C MET A 1 -8.76 5.06 46.18
N ARG A 2 -9.96 4.71 46.66
CA ARG A 2 -11.14 4.38 45.82
C ARG A 2 -11.60 5.49 44.88
N HIS A 3 -11.52 6.76 45.24
CA HIS A 3 -11.89 7.90 44.41
C HIS A 3 -10.85 8.15 43.29
N LEU A 4 -9.57 8.04 43.59
CA LEU A 4 -8.49 8.14 42.60
C LEU A 4 -8.62 7.07 41.52
N LEU A 5 -8.90 5.82 41.90
CA LEU A 5 -9.12 4.74 40.93
C LEU A 5 -10.31 5.01 40.01
N LYS A 6 -11.43 5.55 40.55
CA LYS A 6 -12.60 5.92 39.72
C LYS A 6 -12.28 7.02 38.72
N TRP A 7 -11.57 8.08 39.13
CA TRP A 7 -11.17 9.14 38.22
C TRP A 7 -10.20 8.66 37.14
N LEU A 8 -9.27 7.75 37.48
CA LEU A 8 -8.37 7.13 36.52
C LEU A 8 -9.12 6.30 35.49
N SER A 9 -10.11 5.48 35.93
CA SER A 9 -10.93 4.69 35.01
C SER A 9 -11.79 5.56 34.08
N ILE A 10 -12.37 6.65 34.61
CA ILE A 10 -13.16 7.58 33.79
C ILE A 10 -12.26 8.27 32.75
N SER A 11 -11.08 8.73 33.16
CA SER A 11 -10.10 9.35 32.26
C SER A 11 -9.67 8.41 31.14
N LEU A 12 -9.39 7.14 31.49
CA LEU A 12 -9.03 6.11 30.52
C LEU A 12 -10.16 5.83 29.53
N LEU A 13 -11.41 5.70 30.03
CA LEU A 13 -12.58 5.51 29.16
C LEU A 13 -12.80 6.68 28.23
N LEU A 14 -12.63 7.90 28.71
CA LEU A 14 -12.76 9.12 27.92
C LEU A 14 -11.68 9.20 26.85
N MET A 15 -10.45 8.85 27.17
CA MET A 15 -9.34 8.78 26.23
C MET A 15 -9.61 7.73 25.13
N ILE A 16 -10.11 6.55 25.48
CA ILE A 16 -10.48 5.50 24.54
C ILE A 16 -11.62 5.97 23.63
N ALA A 17 -12.64 6.64 24.20
CA ALA A 17 -13.75 7.18 23.41
C ALA A 17 -13.30 8.24 22.41
N ILE A 18 -12.38 9.13 22.80
CA ILE A 18 -11.78 10.13 21.91
C ILE A 18 -11.00 9.46 20.79
N LEU A 19 -10.18 8.45 21.11
CA LEU A 19 -9.42 7.69 20.10
C LEU A 19 -10.35 6.99 19.11
N ILE A 20 -11.39 6.32 19.59
CA ILE A 20 -12.37 5.65 18.72
C ILE A 20 -13.06 6.69 17.81
N THR A 21 -13.50 7.81 18.36
CA THR A 21 -14.16 8.88 17.58
C THR A 21 -13.20 9.43 16.52
N PHE A 22 -11.94 9.67 16.88
CA PHE A 22 -10.92 10.13 15.94
C PHE A 22 -10.74 9.14 14.78
N PHE A 23 -10.61 7.84 15.06
CA PHE A 23 -10.50 6.83 14.01
C PHE A 23 -11.74 6.69 13.13
N LEU A 24 -12.93 6.88 13.69
CA LEU A 24 -14.19 6.85 12.94
C LEU A 24 -14.41 8.08 12.04
N THR A 25 -13.77 9.20 12.38
CA THR A 25 -13.87 10.45 11.59
C THR A 25 -12.72 10.64 10.62
N LEU A 26 -11.69 9.78 10.68
CA LEU A 26 -10.54 9.86 9.78
C LEU A 26 -10.96 9.47 8.37
N ASP A 27 -10.99 10.44 7.45
CA ASP A 27 -11.17 10.17 6.03
C ASP A 27 -9.81 9.90 5.38
N ILE A 28 -9.53 8.64 5.10
CA ILE A 28 -8.27 8.22 4.47
C ILE A 28 -8.18 8.69 3.01
N GLU A 29 -9.31 9.07 2.39
CA GLU A 29 -9.32 9.64 1.04
C GLU A 29 -8.55 10.96 0.94
N ASP A 30 -8.52 11.75 1.99
CA ASP A 30 -7.75 13.01 2.05
C ASP A 30 -6.23 12.78 1.91
N TYR A 31 -5.77 11.57 2.17
CA TYR A 31 -4.37 11.17 2.05
C TYR A 31 -4.03 10.46 0.73
N ARG A 32 -4.94 10.47 -0.25
CA ARG A 32 -4.77 9.80 -1.56
C ARG A 32 -3.44 10.15 -2.22
N VAL A 33 -3.10 11.43 -2.32
CA VAL A 33 -1.86 11.89 -2.96
C VAL A 33 -0.62 11.39 -2.24
N GLN A 34 -0.64 11.42 -0.90
CA GLN A 34 0.47 10.95 -0.07
C GLN A 34 0.66 9.43 -0.23
N ILE A 35 -0.43 8.67 -0.27
CA ILE A 35 -0.43 7.21 -0.47
C ILE A 35 0.11 6.87 -1.86
N GLN A 36 -0.36 7.56 -2.92
CA GLN A 36 0.13 7.36 -4.28
C GLN A 36 1.63 7.68 -4.40
N ASN A 37 2.07 8.77 -3.79
CA ASN A 37 3.49 9.15 -3.77
C ASN A 37 4.36 8.13 -3.03
N ALA A 38 3.89 7.62 -1.90
CA ALA A 38 4.59 6.57 -1.15
C ALA A 38 4.67 5.26 -1.97
N ALA A 39 3.57 4.85 -2.59
CA ALA A 39 3.52 3.67 -3.46
C ALA A 39 4.44 3.84 -4.68
N THR A 40 4.43 5.00 -5.33
CA THR A 40 5.32 5.35 -6.45
C THR A 40 6.80 5.23 -6.07
N LYS A 41 7.17 5.74 -4.90
CA LYS A 41 8.55 5.59 -4.39
C LYS A 41 8.92 4.13 -4.10
N ALA A 42 8.01 3.36 -3.53
CA ALA A 42 8.24 1.95 -3.21
C ALA A 42 8.39 1.08 -4.47
N VAL A 43 7.48 1.25 -5.43
CA VAL A 43 7.43 0.47 -6.67
C VAL A 43 8.48 0.94 -7.68
N GLY A 44 8.78 2.25 -7.72
CA GLY A 44 9.68 2.89 -8.68
C GLY A 44 9.03 3.19 -10.04
N HIS A 45 7.72 3.09 -10.11
CA HIS A 45 6.85 3.47 -11.22
C HIS A 45 5.71 4.31 -10.69
N GLU A 46 5.18 5.22 -11.50
CA GLU A 46 4.04 6.02 -11.12
C GLU A 46 2.85 5.13 -10.78
N VAL A 47 2.28 5.32 -9.57
CA VAL A 47 1.11 4.59 -9.08
C VAL A 47 -0.06 5.54 -8.97
N GLU A 48 -1.16 5.18 -9.63
CA GLU A 48 -2.43 5.91 -9.63
C GLU A 48 -3.51 5.04 -8.99
N VAL A 49 -4.21 5.57 -7.99
CA VAL A 49 -5.39 4.92 -7.38
C VAL A 49 -6.63 5.61 -7.90
N ARG A 50 -7.42 4.94 -8.76
CA ARG A 50 -8.63 5.49 -9.36
C ARG A 50 -9.88 5.21 -8.55
N GLY A 51 -9.92 4.07 -7.89
CA GLY A 51 -11.02 3.68 -7.03
C GLY A 51 -10.94 4.28 -5.63
N SER A 52 -11.74 3.76 -4.72
CA SER A 52 -11.77 4.21 -3.33
C SER A 52 -10.56 3.75 -2.54
N ILE A 53 -10.17 4.60 -1.59
CA ILE A 53 -9.25 4.26 -0.50
C ILE A 53 -10.09 4.14 0.76
N SER A 54 -9.95 3.05 1.49
CA SER A 54 -10.69 2.85 2.73
C SER A 54 -9.81 2.23 3.81
N LEU A 55 -10.03 2.67 5.05
CA LEU A 55 -9.44 2.08 6.24
C LEU A 55 -10.49 1.21 6.92
N LYS A 56 -10.19 -0.06 7.15
CA LYS A 56 -11.01 -0.96 7.96
C LYS A 56 -10.44 -0.97 9.38
N PRO A 57 -11.05 -0.23 10.32
CA PRO A 57 -10.56 -0.19 11.70
C PRO A 57 -10.85 -1.51 12.40
N SER A 58 -9.82 -2.10 12.97
CA SER A 58 -9.90 -3.33 13.78
C SER A 58 -8.63 -3.46 14.63
N LEU A 59 -8.52 -4.52 15.43
CA LEU A 59 -7.26 -4.84 16.12
C LEU A 59 -6.14 -5.20 15.13
N VAL A 60 -6.51 -5.56 13.89
CA VAL A 60 -5.59 -5.80 12.77
C VAL A 60 -6.07 -4.93 11.61
N PRO A 61 -5.75 -3.62 11.61
CA PRO A 61 -6.29 -2.68 10.67
C PRO A 61 -5.79 -2.94 9.25
N GLN A 62 -6.66 -2.63 8.28
CA GLN A 62 -6.39 -2.83 6.86
C GLN A 62 -6.65 -1.54 6.07
N ILE A 63 -5.72 -1.21 5.18
CA ILE A 63 -5.93 -0.22 4.13
C ILE A 63 -6.30 -0.98 2.86
N VAL A 64 -7.41 -0.59 2.24
CA VAL A 64 -7.89 -1.16 0.99
C VAL A 64 -7.89 -0.10 -0.09
N LEU A 65 -7.15 -0.36 -1.16
CA LEU A 65 -7.10 0.46 -2.37
C LEU A 65 -7.80 -0.29 -3.49
N LYS A 66 -8.69 0.39 -4.22
CA LYS A 66 -9.35 -0.19 -5.41
C LYS A 66 -8.85 0.48 -6.67
N ASP A 67 -8.83 -0.29 -7.76
CA ASP A 67 -8.45 0.15 -9.10
C ASP A 67 -7.09 0.87 -9.10
N VAL A 68 -6.06 0.14 -8.65
CA VAL A 68 -4.68 0.61 -8.59
C VAL A 68 -4.00 0.33 -9.92
N ASN A 69 -3.46 1.37 -10.55
CA ASN A 69 -2.75 1.29 -11.82
C ASN A 69 -1.27 1.65 -11.63
N ILE A 70 -0.39 0.82 -12.13
CA ILE A 70 1.04 1.07 -12.18
C ILE A 70 1.39 1.41 -13.62
N LYS A 71 1.92 2.61 -13.86
CA LYS A 71 2.20 3.10 -15.20
C LYS A 71 3.40 2.40 -15.84
N ASN A 72 3.29 2.20 -17.14
CA ASN A 72 4.37 1.70 -17.98
C ASN A 72 5.31 2.84 -18.40
N PRO A 73 6.59 2.52 -18.74
CA PRO A 73 7.42 3.41 -19.51
C PRO A 73 6.80 3.72 -20.89
N SER A 74 7.10 4.89 -21.42
CA SER A 74 6.52 5.39 -22.70
C SER A 74 6.78 4.50 -23.94
N TRP A 75 7.78 3.61 -23.88
CA TRP A 75 8.10 2.70 -24.98
C TRP A 75 7.28 1.40 -24.97
N ALA A 76 6.58 1.11 -23.88
CA ALA A 76 5.78 -0.10 -23.74
C ALA A 76 4.51 -0.06 -24.60
N SER A 77 3.94 -1.22 -24.91
CA SER A 77 2.77 -1.34 -25.80
C SER A 77 1.48 -0.91 -25.14
N ARG A 78 1.44 -0.90 -23.82
CA ARG A 78 0.25 -0.64 -23.01
C ARG A 78 0.53 0.48 -22.00
N LEU A 79 -0.50 1.27 -21.67
CA LEU A 79 -0.38 2.41 -20.75
C LEU A 79 0.03 1.99 -19.34
N ASN A 80 -0.49 0.86 -18.85
CA ASN A 80 -0.23 0.37 -17.51
C ASN A 80 0.61 -0.92 -17.57
N LEU A 81 1.62 -0.98 -16.72
CA LEU A 81 2.42 -2.18 -16.43
C LEU A 81 1.56 -3.21 -15.71
N ALA A 82 0.83 -2.76 -14.70
CA ALA A 82 -0.09 -3.58 -13.94
C ALA A 82 -1.37 -2.81 -13.59
N GLU A 83 -2.46 -3.55 -13.55
CA GLU A 83 -3.75 -3.11 -13.05
C GLU A 83 -4.17 -4.05 -11.93
N VAL A 84 -4.52 -3.51 -10.77
CA VAL A 84 -4.89 -4.29 -9.57
C VAL A 84 -6.28 -3.86 -9.15
N GLY A 85 -7.24 -4.77 -9.22
CA GLY A 85 -8.63 -4.47 -8.86
C GLY A 85 -8.78 -4.15 -7.37
N VAL A 86 -8.14 -4.94 -6.50
CA VAL A 86 -8.13 -4.71 -5.05
C VAL A 86 -6.74 -4.97 -4.50
N PHE A 87 -6.20 -3.99 -3.82
CA PHE A 87 -4.97 -4.07 -3.04
C PHE A 87 -5.31 -3.87 -1.56
N GLU A 88 -4.99 -4.84 -0.73
CA GLU A 88 -5.19 -4.78 0.72
C GLU A 88 -3.86 -4.88 1.44
N LEU A 89 -3.65 -3.99 2.39
CA LEU A 89 -2.46 -3.94 3.23
C LEU A 89 -2.88 -4.01 4.68
N THR A 90 -2.44 -5.06 5.35
CA THR A 90 -2.69 -5.30 6.78
C THR A 90 -1.45 -4.95 7.58
N PHE A 91 -1.61 -4.24 8.67
CA PHE A 91 -0.49 -3.82 9.51
C PHE A 91 -0.76 -4.07 11.00
N ASP A 92 0.32 -4.14 11.78
CA ASP A 92 0.23 -4.27 13.23
C ASP A 92 -0.11 -2.91 13.84
N LEU A 93 -1.22 -2.85 14.58
CA LEU A 93 -1.66 -1.63 15.25
C LEU A 93 -0.63 -1.12 16.26
N LEU A 94 0.06 -2.02 16.97
CA LEU A 94 1.05 -1.62 17.96
C LEU A 94 2.31 -1.02 17.33
N SER A 95 2.61 -1.38 16.08
CA SER A 95 3.73 -0.80 15.34
C SER A 95 3.58 0.70 15.08
N LEU A 96 2.33 1.22 15.10
CA LEU A 96 2.07 2.66 14.98
C LEU A 96 2.57 3.48 16.18
N LEU A 97 2.85 2.83 17.30
CA LEU A 97 3.43 3.45 18.50
C LEU A 97 4.98 3.44 18.47
N GLY A 98 5.56 2.77 17.47
CA GLY A 98 7.01 2.68 17.26
C GLY A 98 7.48 3.56 16.11
N ASP A 99 8.77 3.42 15.80
CA ASP A 99 9.40 4.18 14.71
C ASP A 99 9.21 3.54 13.32
N GLU A 100 8.75 2.28 13.26
CA GLU A 100 8.60 1.52 12.02
C GLU A 100 7.21 0.88 11.92
N LEU A 101 6.55 1.09 10.78
CA LEU A 101 5.28 0.44 10.45
C LEU A 101 5.54 -1.02 10.05
N VAL A 102 5.00 -1.96 10.81
CA VAL A 102 5.09 -3.40 10.50
C VAL A 102 3.90 -3.84 9.66
N ILE A 103 4.15 -4.18 8.39
CA ILE A 103 3.17 -4.74 7.48
C ILE A 103 3.13 -6.25 7.70
N THR A 104 1.97 -6.79 8.06
CA THR A 104 1.80 -8.22 8.34
C THR A 104 1.33 -9.01 7.13
N GLU A 105 0.45 -8.44 6.30
CA GLU A 105 -0.08 -9.11 5.12
C GLU A 105 -0.30 -8.13 3.97
N VAL A 106 0.03 -8.58 2.76
CA VAL A 106 -0.31 -7.91 1.50
C VAL A 106 -1.21 -8.85 0.70
N SER A 107 -2.40 -8.39 0.33
CA SER A 107 -3.34 -9.14 -0.51
C SER A 107 -3.63 -8.37 -1.79
N LEU A 108 -3.58 -9.09 -2.90
CA LEU A 108 -3.79 -8.57 -4.25
C LEU A 108 -4.84 -9.42 -4.94
N ASP A 109 -5.90 -8.79 -5.43
CA ASP A 109 -6.96 -9.47 -6.18
C ASP A 109 -7.19 -8.80 -7.53
N LYS A 110 -7.43 -9.63 -8.55
CA LYS A 110 -7.63 -9.21 -9.94
C LYS A 110 -6.45 -8.40 -10.48
N ILE A 111 -5.25 -9.00 -10.47
CA ILE A 111 -4.07 -8.40 -11.10
C ILE A 111 -4.07 -8.76 -12.58
N ASP A 112 -3.86 -7.75 -13.42
CA ASP A 112 -3.44 -7.91 -14.81
C ASP A 112 -2.07 -7.27 -14.98
N LEU A 113 -1.03 -8.10 -15.11
CA LEU A 113 0.37 -7.69 -15.22
C LEU A 113 0.88 -8.02 -16.61
N LEU A 114 1.47 -7.04 -17.32
CA LEU A 114 2.14 -7.25 -18.59
C LEU A 114 3.63 -6.93 -18.49
N ILE A 115 4.44 -7.95 -18.63
CA ILE A 115 5.90 -7.84 -18.70
C ILE A 115 6.31 -7.73 -20.16
N GLU A 116 7.07 -6.68 -20.52
CA GLU A 116 7.57 -6.45 -21.87
C GLU A 116 9.09 -6.32 -21.90
N TYR A 117 9.69 -6.93 -22.92
CA TYR A 117 11.09 -6.76 -23.27
C TYR A 117 11.16 -5.94 -24.56
N SER A 118 11.92 -4.85 -24.53
CA SER A 118 12.21 -4.05 -25.73
C SER A 118 13.23 -4.78 -26.61
N SER A 119 13.32 -4.39 -27.90
CA SER A 119 14.37 -4.87 -28.83
C SER A 119 15.80 -4.58 -28.36
N GLN A 120 15.98 -3.66 -27.40
CA GLN A 120 17.26 -3.32 -26.77
C GLN A 120 17.53 -4.11 -25.48
N GLY A 121 16.69 -5.07 -25.13
CA GLY A 121 16.80 -5.89 -23.90
C GLY A 121 16.40 -5.16 -22.61
N LYS A 122 15.79 -3.98 -22.71
CA LYS A 122 15.23 -3.29 -21.54
C LYS A 122 13.90 -3.94 -21.17
N THR A 123 13.60 -4.00 -19.88
CA THR A 123 12.33 -4.51 -19.37
C THR A 123 11.49 -3.37 -18.81
N ASN A 124 10.16 -3.45 -18.97
CA ASN A 124 9.24 -2.41 -18.51
C ASN A 124 9.10 -2.36 -16.98
N TRP A 125 9.52 -3.39 -16.26
CA TRP A 125 9.48 -3.44 -14.78
C TRP A 125 10.78 -2.97 -14.11
N GLN A 126 11.84 -2.66 -14.89
CA GLN A 126 13.05 -2.07 -14.31
C GLN A 126 12.73 -0.72 -13.68
N LYS A 127 13.08 -0.56 -12.40
CA LYS A 127 12.97 0.73 -11.71
C LYS A 127 13.64 1.82 -12.54
N GLN A 128 12.91 2.87 -12.89
CA GLN A 128 13.52 4.08 -13.42
C GLN A 128 14.48 4.58 -12.35
N GLN A 129 15.78 4.64 -12.69
CA GLN A 129 16.83 5.03 -11.76
C GLN A 129 16.57 6.45 -11.24
N GLN A 130 15.89 6.55 -10.12
CA GLN A 130 15.94 7.74 -9.28
C GLN A 130 16.76 7.38 -8.05
N SER A 131 17.95 8.03 -7.99
CA SER A 131 18.78 8.24 -6.81
C SER A 131 19.46 7.02 -6.15
N LYS A 132 20.77 7.14 -6.07
CA LYS A 132 21.78 6.27 -5.45
C LYS A 132 21.69 6.12 -3.91
N ASN A 133 20.58 6.45 -3.28
CA ASN A 133 20.38 6.14 -1.87
C ASN A 133 19.51 4.87 -1.77
N ARG A 134 20.19 3.74 -1.65
CA ARG A 134 19.59 2.55 -1.05
C ARG A 134 19.39 2.84 0.44
N ASP A 135 18.24 3.35 0.79
CA ASP A 135 17.74 3.19 2.14
C ASP A 135 17.59 1.68 2.36
N LYS A 136 18.47 1.12 3.18
CA LYS A 136 18.50 -0.31 3.53
C LYS A 136 17.23 -0.77 4.27
N ASN A 137 16.30 0.14 4.56
CA ASN A 137 15.07 -0.10 5.31
C ASN A 137 13.80 -0.25 4.45
N SER A 138 13.90 -0.36 3.13
CA SER A 138 12.70 -0.38 2.26
C SER A 138 12.18 -1.77 1.88
N LEU A 139 12.63 -2.82 2.51
CA LEU A 139 11.94 -4.10 2.46
C LEU A 139 11.02 -4.18 3.68
N ALA A 140 9.79 -3.71 3.51
CA ALA A 140 8.74 -4.00 4.48
C ALA A 140 8.76 -5.51 4.75
N ASN A 141 9.07 -5.89 5.99
CA ASN A 141 8.99 -7.27 6.43
C ASN A 141 7.52 -7.65 6.51
N PHE A 142 6.96 -8.19 5.43
CA PHE A 142 5.62 -8.75 5.44
C PHE A 142 5.70 -10.27 5.66
N SER A 143 4.82 -10.76 6.51
CA SER A 143 4.77 -12.19 6.88
C SER A 143 4.02 -13.02 5.84
N LYS A 144 3.13 -12.40 5.04
CA LYS A 144 2.28 -13.10 4.09
C LYS A 144 1.95 -12.25 2.87
N VAL A 145 2.02 -12.87 1.69
CA VAL A 145 1.52 -12.30 0.43
C VAL A 145 0.46 -13.24 -0.13
N SER A 146 -0.71 -12.70 -0.47
CA SER A 146 -1.81 -13.41 -1.09
C SER A 146 -2.13 -12.80 -2.45
N ILE A 147 -2.16 -13.61 -3.50
CA ILE A 147 -2.50 -13.18 -4.86
C ILE A 147 -3.63 -14.06 -5.36
N LYS A 148 -4.72 -13.44 -5.85
CA LYS A 148 -5.93 -14.11 -6.33
C LYS A 148 -6.35 -13.54 -7.68
N ASN A 149 -7.03 -14.38 -8.49
CA ASN A 149 -7.68 -13.99 -9.74
C ASN A 149 -6.79 -13.15 -10.66
N SER A 150 -5.54 -13.62 -10.90
CA SER A 150 -4.50 -12.82 -11.54
C SER A 150 -4.09 -13.40 -12.88
N SER A 151 -3.76 -12.51 -13.83
CA SER A 151 -3.18 -12.83 -15.13
C SER A 151 -1.80 -12.19 -15.28
N ILE A 152 -0.88 -12.88 -15.93
CA ILE A 152 0.44 -12.38 -16.25
C ILE A 152 0.70 -12.63 -17.72
N GLY A 153 0.88 -11.55 -18.48
CA GLY A 153 1.29 -11.58 -19.88
C GLY A 153 2.78 -11.31 -20.03
N LEU A 154 3.41 -11.93 -21.02
CA LEU A 154 4.79 -11.71 -21.39
C LEU A 154 4.88 -11.38 -22.89
N ILE A 155 5.49 -10.25 -23.22
CA ILE A 155 5.77 -9.84 -24.60
C ILE A 155 7.29 -9.70 -24.77
N THR A 156 7.83 -10.43 -25.74
CA THR A 156 9.21 -10.25 -26.18
C THR A 156 9.18 -9.68 -27.60
N ARG A 157 9.80 -8.53 -27.80
CA ARG A 157 9.98 -7.95 -29.14
C ARG A 157 11.28 -8.48 -29.72
N ASP A 158 11.17 -9.39 -30.67
CA ASP A 158 12.31 -9.86 -31.43
C ASP A 158 12.97 -8.70 -32.20
N ARG A 159 14.28 -8.85 -32.41
CA ARG A 159 15.10 -7.88 -33.13
C ARG A 159 14.76 -7.84 -34.62
#